data_aa3f081ff94aabe057479bc7d64b5082
#
_entry.id   aa3f081ff94aabe057479bc7d64b5082
#
_cell.length_a   1.000
_cell.length_b   1.000
_cell.length_c   1.000
_cell.angle_alpha   90.00
_cell.angle_beta   90.00
_cell.angle_gamma   90.00
#
_symmetry.space_group_name_H-M   'P 1'
#
loop_
_entity.id
_entity.type
_entity.pdbx_description
1 polymer ?
#
loop_
_entity_poly.entity_id
_entity_poly.type
_entity_poly.pdbx_seq_one_letter_code
_entity_poly.pdbx_strand_id
1 'polypeptide(L)'
;IYNLLATILVKEVGLLLKRGFYKEYIQKTETTSHLKGQININDSIQQRTIKSMKMVCTYDEYSDNVLFNQIIKATLIDFLKYPYLDKDLQKKIKNILLSFNNIDLIDVQKKHFDMLTFHRNNLNYLIIINVCKLFKYGLIADMNNGEKHFANFIKEEQMQRIYERFLLNFYKTHLD
;
A
#
# COMPACT_ATOMS: atom_id res chain seq x y z
N ILE A 1 13.63 16.60 0.76
CA ILE A 1 12.22 16.19 0.90
C ILE A 1 12.07 14.68 0.74
N TYR A 2 12.59 14.04 -0.33
CA TYR A 2 12.45 12.60 -0.58
C TYR A 2 12.99 11.74 0.57
N ASN A 3 14.19 12.02 1.05
CA ASN A 3 14.78 11.28 2.18
C ASN A 3 13.97 11.46 3.47
N LEU A 4 13.36 12.65 3.68
CA LEU A 4 12.47 12.88 4.81
C LEU A 4 11.20 12.03 4.70
N LEU A 5 10.52 12.03 3.55
CA LEU A 5 9.33 11.21 3.32
C LEU A 5 9.65 9.72 3.45
N ALA A 6 10.78 9.27 2.91
CA ALA A 6 11.25 7.90 3.05
C ALA A 6 11.52 7.52 4.52
N THR A 7 12.12 8.44 5.31
CA THR A 7 12.36 8.21 6.74
C THR A 7 11.07 8.03 7.51
N ILE A 8 10.09 8.91 7.27
CA ILE A 8 8.77 8.82 7.89
C ILE A 8 8.09 7.50 7.50
N LEU A 9 8.09 7.18 6.19
CA LEU A 9 7.47 5.96 5.70
C LEU A 9 8.10 4.71 6.31
N VAL A 10 9.43 4.63 6.34
CA VAL A 10 10.18 3.50 6.94
C VAL A 10 9.86 3.35 8.43
N LYS A 11 9.79 4.45 9.18
CA LYS A 11 9.46 4.43 10.61
C LYS A 11 8.04 3.91 10.83
N GLU A 12 7.06 4.52 10.16
CA GLU A 12 5.65 4.17 10.35
C GLU A 12 5.32 2.75 9.86
N VAL A 13 5.88 2.33 8.71
CA VAL A 13 5.72 0.95 8.23
C VAL A 13 6.43 -0.04 9.17
N GLY A 14 7.57 0.32 9.75
CA GLY A 14 8.23 -0.49 10.77
C GLY A 14 7.37 -0.70 12.02
N LEU A 15 6.63 0.32 12.47
CA LEU A 15 5.66 0.20 13.56
C LEU A 15 4.45 -0.65 13.14
N LEU A 16 3.98 -0.48 11.91
CA LEU A 16 2.90 -1.28 11.34
C LEU A 16 3.25 -2.77 11.33
N LEU A 17 4.45 -3.13 10.90
CA LEU A 17 4.91 -4.53 10.86
C LEU A 17 4.94 -5.17 12.25
N LYS A 18 5.28 -4.41 13.30
CA LYS A 18 5.24 -4.91 14.69
C LYS A 18 3.82 -5.19 15.17
N ARG A 19 2.81 -4.44 14.67
CA ARG A 19 1.39 -4.63 15.00
C ARG A 19 0.71 -5.69 14.14
N GLY A 20 1.30 -6.01 12.99
CA GLY A 20 0.75 -6.82 11.92
C GLY A 20 0.00 -5.99 10.89
N PHE A 21 -0.07 -6.53 9.67
CA PHE A 21 -0.81 -5.90 8.58
C PHE A 21 -2.31 -5.87 8.86
N TYR A 22 -2.96 -4.80 8.39
CA TYR A 22 -4.40 -4.77 8.26
C TYR A 22 -4.85 -5.80 7.23
N LYS A 23 -5.90 -6.54 7.55
CA LYS A 23 -6.46 -7.61 6.73
C LYS A 23 -7.96 -7.40 6.55
N GLU A 24 -8.44 -7.85 5.41
CA GLU A 24 -9.86 -7.88 5.06
C GLU A 24 -10.24 -9.26 4.56
N TYR A 25 -11.54 -9.58 4.65
CA TYR A 25 -12.08 -10.73 3.96
C TYR A 25 -12.21 -10.40 2.48
N ILE A 26 -11.47 -11.14 1.64
CA ILE A 26 -11.48 -10.98 0.19
C ILE A 26 -12.09 -12.24 -0.40
N GLN A 27 -13.12 -12.07 -1.22
CA GLN A 27 -13.72 -13.17 -1.94
C GLN A 27 -12.74 -13.71 -2.98
N LYS A 28 -12.44 -14.99 -2.89
CA LYS A 28 -11.52 -15.70 -3.79
C LYS A 28 -12.25 -16.84 -4.48
N THR A 29 -12.01 -16.96 -5.78
CA THR A 29 -12.51 -18.06 -6.58
C THR A 29 -11.34 -18.85 -7.13
N GLU A 30 -11.26 -20.13 -6.83
CA GLU A 30 -10.19 -21.01 -7.31
C GLU A 30 -10.72 -22.39 -7.70
N THR A 31 -9.97 -23.08 -8.57
CA THR A 31 -10.22 -24.47 -8.93
C THR A 31 -9.44 -25.38 -8.00
N THR A 32 -10.15 -26.17 -7.19
CA THR A 32 -9.57 -27.00 -6.15
C THR A 32 -10.17 -28.40 -6.14
N SER A 33 -9.43 -29.38 -5.61
CA SER A 33 -9.92 -30.74 -5.35
C SER A 33 -10.60 -30.89 -3.97
N HIS A 34 -10.47 -29.89 -3.12
CA HIS A 34 -11.07 -29.88 -1.78
C HIS A 34 -12.15 -28.81 -1.71
N LEU A 35 -13.28 -29.14 -1.07
CA LEU A 35 -14.37 -28.20 -0.87
C LEU A 35 -13.92 -27.05 0.04
N LYS A 36 -14.06 -25.81 -0.47
CA LYS A 36 -13.82 -24.59 0.27
C LYS A 36 -14.97 -23.62 0.00
N GLY A 37 -15.71 -23.22 1.04
CA GLY A 37 -16.81 -22.28 0.89
C GLY A 37 -17.93 -22.81 -0.02
N GLN A 38 -18.30 -22.05 -1.03
CA GLN A 38 -19.41 -22.35 -1.94
C GLN A 38 -18.90 -22.89 -3.29
N ILE A 39 -19.49 -24.00 -3.76
CA ILE A 39 -19.18 -24.55 -5.09
C ILE A 39 -19.88 -23.69 -6.15
N ASN A 40 -19.13 -23.23 -7.14
CA ASN A 40 -19.68 -22.64 -8.36
C ASN A 40 -19.86 -23.73 -9.42
N ILE A 41 -21.07 -24.31 -9.47
CA ILE A 41 -21.40 -25.43 -10.36
C ILE A 41 -21.29 -25.01 -11.83
N ASN A 42 -21.80 -23.84 -12.18
CA ASN A 42 -21.79 -23.34 -13.56
C ASN A 42 -20.36 -23.22 -14.09
N ASP A 43 -19.46 -22.58 -13.33
CA ASP A 43 -18.07 -22.43 -13.73
C ASP A 43 -17.34 -23.78 -13.76
N SER A 44 -17.65 -24.69 -12.84
CA SER A 44 -17.09 -26.03 -12.81
C SER A 44 -17.45 -26.84 -14.06
N ILE A 45 -18.68 -26.71 -14.55
CA ILE A 45 -19.14 -27.34 -15.81
C ILE A 45 -18.48 -26.67 -17.01
N GLN A 46 -18.50 -25.33 -17.10
CA GLN A 46 -17.94 -24.57 -18.22
C GLN A 46 -16.43 -24.84 -18.39
N GLN A 47 -15.69 -24.86 -17.30
CA GLN A 47 -14.25 -25.12 -17.29
C GLN A 47 -13.91 -26.62 -17.34
N ARG A 48 -14.92 -27.51 -17.38
CA ARG A 48 -14.77 -28.97 -17.42
C ARG A 48 -13.89 -29.52 -16.27
N THR A 49 -13.85 -28.83 -15.13
CA THR A 49 -12.98 -29.20 -14.00
C THR A 49 -13.37 -30.53 -13.34
N ILE A 50 -14.64 -30.92 -13.49
CA ILE A 50 -15.21 -32.20 -12.98
C ILE A 50 -14.43 -33.41 -13.53
N LYS A 51 -13.99 -33.36 -14.81
CA LYS A 51 -13.22 -34.44 -15.42
C LYS A 51 -11.87 -34.70 -14.74
N SER A 52 -11.30 -33.70 -14.11
CA SER A 52 -10.05 -33.76 -13.34
C SER A 52 -10.29 -33.88 -11.81
N MET A 53 -11.50 -34.26 -11.39
CA MET A 53 -11.90 -34.34 -9.97
C MET A 53 -11.66 -33.03 -9.22
N LYS A 54 -11.89 -31.90 -9.88
CA LYS A 54 -11.76 -30.56 -9.30
C LYS A 54 -13.09 -29.83 -9.42
N MET A 55 -13.27 -28.80 -8.59
CA MET A 55 -14.43 -27.94 -8.58
C MET A 55 -13.98 -26.49 -8.46
N VAL A 56 -14.76 -25.55 -9.00
CA VAL A 56 -14.56 -24.13 -8.77
C VAL A 56 -15.26 -23.76 -7.47
N CYS A 57 -14.51 -23.28 -6.51
CA CYS A 57 -15.01 -22.85 -5.20
C CYS A 57 -14.81 -21.37 -5.01
N THR A 58 -15.81 -20.70 -4.43
CA THR A 58 -15.77 -19.31 -4.00
C THR A 58 -15.85 -19.27 -2.47
N TYR A 59 -14.89 -18.61 -1.85
CA TYR A 59 -14.80 -18.47 -0.40
C TYR A 59 -14.17 -17.14 0.00
N ASP A 60 -14.41 -16.74 1.25
CA ASP A 60 -13.79 -15.55 1.81
C ASP A 60 -12.45 -15.91 2.46
N GLU A 61 -11.38 -15.28 2.03
CA GLU A 61 -10.03 -15.41 2.59
C GLU A 61 -9.69 -14.16 3.40
N TYR A 62 -9.26 -14.35 4.65
CA TYR A 62 -8.77 -13.26 5.47
C TYR A 62 -7.33 -12.92 5.08
N SER A 63 -7.18 -11.92 4.21
CA SER A 63 -5.95 -11.63 3.47
C SER A 63 -5.35 -10.28 3.85
N ASP A 64 -4.03 -10.24 3.86
CA ASP A 64 -3.24 -9.01 3.94
C ASP A 64 -2.98 -8.36 2.57
N ASN A 65 -3.38 -9.04 1.48
CA ASN A 65 -3.29 -8.50 0.12
C ASN A 65 -4.39 -7.49 -0.18
N VAL A 66 -4.51 -6.46 0.67
CA VAL A 66 -5.50 -5.39 0.57
C VAL A 66 -4.90 -4.13 -0.05
N LEU A 67 -5.76 -3.27 -0.59
CA LEU A 67 -5.35 -2.08 -1.33
C LEU A 67 -4.41 -1.17 -0.53
N PHE A 68 -4.61 -1.03 0.79
CA PHE A 68 -3.72 -0.30 1.67
C PHE A 68 -2.27 -0.80 1.59
N ASN A 69 -2.09 -2.11 1.73
CA ASN A 69 -0.76 -2.73 1.74
C ASN A 69 -0.12 -2.75 0.34
N GLN A 70 -0.93 -2.90 -0.70
CA GLN A 70 -0.49 -2.82 -2.10
C GLN A 70 0.07 -1.43 -2.45
N ILE A 71 -0.62 -0.35 -2.01
CA ILE A 71 -0.14 1.03 -2.20
C ILE A 71 1.18 1.26 -1.47
N ILE A 72 1.31 0.77 -0.25
CA ILE A 72 2.56 0.89 0.53
C ILE A 72 3.70 0.17 -0.19
N LYS A 73 3.49 -1.10 -0.60
CA LYS A 73 4.49 -1.88 -1.34
C LYS A 73 4.96 -1.16 -2.60
N ALA A 74 4.03 -0.72 -3.43
CA ALA A 74 4.35 -0.01 -4.67
C ALA A 74 5.14 1.28 -4.41
N THR A 75 4.76 2.05 -3.39
CA THR A 75 5.46 3.28 -3.02
C THR A 75 6.87 3.00 -2.51
N LEU A 76 7.08 1.98 -1.69
CA LEU A 76 8.41 1.58 -1.21
C LEU A 76 9.33 1.18 -2.37
N ILE A 77 8.80 0.46 -3.37
CA ILE A 77 9.55 0.08 -4.57
C ILE A 77 9.93 1.32 -5.39
N ASP A 78 9.03 2.29 -5.53
CA ASP A 78 9.32 3.51 -6.26
C ASP A 78 10.35 4.38 -5.56
N PHE A 79 10.38 4.41 -4.22
CA PHE A 79 11.47 5.04 -3.48
C PHE A 79 12.82 4.43 -3.81
N LEU A 80 12.92 3.10 -3.97
CA LEU A 80 14.17 2.43 -4.33
C LEU A 80 14.68 2.80 -5.74
N LYS A 81 13.80 3.24 -6.63
CA LYS A 81 14.16 3.71 -7.97
C LYS A 81 14.74 5.14 -7.97
N TYR A 82 14.56 5.86 -6.84
CA TYR A 82 15.02 7.23 -6.74
C TYR A 82 16.53 7.30 -6.51
N PRO A 83 17.30 7.95 -7.42
CA PRO A 83 18.78 7.85 -7.43
C PRO A 83 19.45 8.53 -6.23
N TYR A 84 18.79 9.50 -5.60
CA TYR A 84 19.33 10.27 -4.47
C TYR A 84 18.83 9.78 -3.11
N LEU A 85 18.26 8.59 -3.04
CA LEU A 85 17.84 7.99 -1.78
C LEU A 85 19.06 7.55 -0.98
N ASP A 86 19.09 7.91 0.30
CA ASP A 86 20.16 7.52 1.25
C ASP A 86 20.31 5.99 1.28
N LYS A 87 21.59 5.52 1.29
CA LYS A 87 21.92 4.08 1.26
C LYS A 87 21.37 3.32 2.47
N ASP A 88 21.32 3.94 3.63
CA ASP A 88 20.76 3.30 4.84
C ASP A 88 19.26 3.17 4.75
N LEU A 89 18.57 4.17 4.18
CA LEU A 89 17.14 4.09 3.88
C LEU A 89 16.85 3.00 2.83
N GLN A 90 17.69 2.90 1.79
CA GLN A 90 17.55 1.82 0.79
C GLN A 90 17.64 0.44 1.44
N LYS A 91 18.58 0.20 2.34
CA LYS A 91 18.72 -1.06 3.08
C LYS A 91 17.48 -1.34 3.94
N LYS A 92 16.99 -0.34 4.69
CA LYS A 92 15.81 -0.46 5.53
C LYS A 92 14.57 -0.79 4.70
N ILE A 93 14.36 -0.10 3.56
CA ILE A 93 13.23 -0.37 2.66
C ILE A 93 13.31 -1.78 2.09
N LYS A 94 14.48 -2.25 1.65
CA LYS A 94 14.66 -3.62 1.16
C LYS A 94 14.29 -4.66 2.23
N ASN A 95 14.70 -4.45 3.48
CA ASN A 95 14.35 -5.34 4.58
C ASN A 95 12.84 -5.34 4.87
N ILE A 96 12.20 -4.17 4.85
CA ILE A 96 10.75 -4.03 5.02
C ILE A 96 10.00 -4.79 3.92
N LEU A 97 10.45 -4.69 2.67
CA LEU A 97 9.81 -5.35 1.51
C LEU A 97 9.79 -6.87 1.61
N LEU A 98 10.70 -7.49 2.38
CA LEU A 98 10.66 -8.93 2.64
C LEU A 98 9.37 -9.38 3.34
N SER A 99 8.76 -8.50 4.12
CA SER A 99 7.48 -8.77 4.78
C SER A 99 6.25 -8.64 3.85
N PHE A 100 6.44 -8.10 2.64
CA PHE A 100 5.37 -7.87 1.66
C PHE A 100 5.26 -8.97 0.59
N ASN A 101 5.80 -10.18 0.84
CA ASN A 101 5.86 -11.25 -0.17
C ASN A 101 4.47 -11.65 -0.69
N ASN A 102 3.47 -11.74 0.19
CA ASN A 102 2.10 -12.16 -0.15
C ASN A 102 1.21 -11.02 -0.67
N ILE A 103 1.76 -9.81 -0.81
CA ILE A 103 1.03 -8.62 -1.25
C ILE A 103 1.37 -8.36 -2.71
N ASP A 104 0.34 -8.16 -3.54
CA ASP A 104 0.52 -7.90 -4.96
C ASP A 104 1.12 -6.51 -5.21
N LEU A 105 1.90 -6.40 -6.27
CA LEU A 105 2.39 -5.13 -6.76
C LEU A 105 1.40 -4.55 -7.76
N ILE A 106 0.91 -3.36 -7.50
CA ILE A 106 -0.02 -2.63 -8.37
C ILE A 106 0.63 -1.36 -8.92
N ASP A 107 0.16 -0.92 -10.09
CA ASP A 107 0.43 0.43 -10.58
C ASP A 107 -0.53 1.42 -9.91
N VAL A 108 0.02 2.19 -8.95
CA VAL A 108 -0.78 3.08 -8.10
C VAL A 108 -1.20 4.32 -8.87
N GLN A 109 -2.51 4.50 -9.01
CA GLN A 109 -3.17 5.64 -9.64
C GLN A 109 -3.97 6.44 -8.59
N LYS A 110 -4.39 7.66 -8.95
CA LYS A 110 -5.20 8.54 -8.08
C LYS A 110 -6.45 7.83 -7.54
N LYS A 111 -7.17 7.13 -8.41
CA LYS A 111 -8.39 6.39 -8.05
C LYS A 111 -8.20 5.43 -6.88
N HIS A 112 -7.01 4.81 -6.75
CA HIS A 112 -6.73 3.86 -5.69
C HIS A 112 -6.73 4.52 -4.30
N PHE A 113 -6.29 5.78 -4.21
CA PHE A 113 -6.37 6.54 -2.96
C PHE A 113 -7.80 6.99 -2.63
N ASP A 114 -8.62 7.26 -3.66
CA ASP A 114 -10.00 7.69 -3.49
C ASP A 114 -10.93 6.51 -3.09
N MET A 115 -10.52 5.27 -3.38
CA MET A 115 -11.22 4.04 -2.98
C MET A 115 -10.97 3.65 -1.52
N LEU A 116 -9.97 4.22 -0.86
CA LEU A 116 -9.63 3.85 0.51
C LEU A 116 -10.66 4.39 1.51
N THR A 117 -11.20 3.49 2.33
CA THR A 117 -12.11 3.86 3.42
C THR A 117 -11.41 3.68 4.76
N PHE A 118 -11.29 4.77 5.52
CA PHE A 118 -10.70 4.75 6.85
C PHE A 118 -11.77 4.53 7.92
N HIS A 119 -11.49 3.63 8.84
CA HIS A 119 -12.31 3.34 10.00
C HIS A 119 -11.42 3.03 11.21
N ARG A 120 -12.01 2.83 12.38
CA ARG A 120 -11.27 2.70 13.65
C ARG A 120 -10.09 1.70 13.59
N ASN A 121 -10.25 0.59 12.87
CA ASN A 121 -9.25 -0.50 12.85
C ASN A 121 -8.06 -0.23 11.92
N ASN A 122 -8.14 0.75 11.01
CA ASN A 122 -7.08 1.06 10.06
C ASN A 122 -6.61 2.53 10.11
N LEU A 123 -6.97 3.28 11.15
CA LEU A 123 -6.54 4.68 11.32
C LEU A 123 -5.03 4.86 11.37
N ASN A 124 -4.29 3.85 11.85
CA ASN A 124 -2.83 3.85 11.84
C ASN A 124 -2.22 3.89 10.44
N TYR A 125 -2.99 3.56 9.39
CA TYR A 125 -2.57 3.71 8.00
C TYR A 125 -2.66 5.15 7.47
N LEU A 126 -3.38 6.04 8.15
CA LEU A 126 -3.67 7.38 7.64
C LEU A 126 -2.39 8.16 7.32
N ILE A 127 -1.41 8.15 8.23
CA ILE A 127 -0.13 8.84 8.03
C ILE A 127 0.64 8.21 6.87
N ILE A 128 0.72 6.88 6.85
CA ILE A 128 1.44 6.12 5.82
C ILE A 128 0.86 6.42 4.43
N ILE A 129 -0.45 6.33 4.28
CA ILE A 129 -1.14 6.57 3.00
C ILE A 129 -1.00 8.04 2.56
N ASN A 130 -1.04 9.00 3.49
CA ASN A 130 -0.81 10.40 3.14
C ASN A 130 0.63 10.65 2.64
N VAL A 131 1.63 9.98 3.22
CA VAL A 131 3.01 10.04 2.72
C VAL A 131 3.11 9.40 1.33
N CYS A 132 2.48 8.24 1.12
CA CYS A 132 2.41 7.59 -0.19
C CYS A 132 1.75 8.50 -1.23
N LYS A 133 0.63 9.12 -0.87
CA LYS A 133 -0.11 10.06 -1.73
C LYS A 133 0.75 11.27 -2.11
N LEU A 134 1.43 11.88 -1.14
CA LEU A 134 2.30 13.02 -1.36
C LEU A 134 3.46 12.67 -2.29
N PHE A 135 4.11 11.52 -2.08
CA PHE A 135 5.19 11.04 -2.93
C PHE A 135 4.74 10.78 -4.36
N LYS A 136 3.63 10.05 -4.54
CA LYS A 136 3.09 9.70 -5.87
C LYS A 136 2.64 10.93 -6.65
N TYR A 137 1.95 11.87 -6.02
CA TYR A 137 1.51 13.10 -6.70
C TYR A 137 2.65 14.05 -7.01
N GLY A 138 3.64 14.15 -6.13
CA GLY A 138 4.85 14.90 -6.40
C GLY A 138 5.58 14.38 -7.64
N LEU A 139 5.67 13.05 -7.82
CA LEU A 139 6.28 12.44 -9.00
C LEU A 139 5.47 12.66 -10.28
N ILE A 140 4.14 12.55 -10.23
CA ILE A 140 3.26 12.73 -11.41
C ILE A 140 3.36 14.17 -11.93
N ALA A 141 3.42 15.15 -11.04
CA ALA A 141 3.60 16.55 -11.44
C ALA A 141 4.95 16.80 -12.14
N ASP A 142 5.97 16.05 -11.75
CA ASP A 142 7.32 16.15 -12.31
C ASP A 142 7.44 15.56 -13.73
N MET A 143 6.73 14.48 -14.02
CA MET A 143 6.77 13.84 -15.34
C MET A 143 6.25 14.72 -16.47
N ASN A 144 5.36 15.67 -16.16
CA ASN A 144 4.79 16.60 -17.15
C ASN A 144 5.74 17.73 -17.55
N ASN A 145 6.78 18.03 -16.76
CA ASN A 145 7.72 19.13 -16.99
C ASN A 145 9.11 18.70 -17.46
N GLY A 146 9.36 17.39 -17.65
CA GLY A 146 10.63 16.88 -18.19
C GLY A 146 11.83 16.96 -17.26
N GLU A 147 11.73 17.60 -16.10
CA GLU A 147 12.75 17.69 -15.07
C GLU A 147 12.26 17.06 -13.76
N LYS A 148 13.11 16.20 -13.15
CA LYS A 148 12.79 15.48 -11.91
C LYS A 148 12.93 16.39 -10.66
N HIS A 149 12.30 17.55 -10.67
CA HIS A 149 12.18 18.38 -9.48
C HIS A 149 10.81 18.19 -8.86
N PHE A 150 10.75 18.18 -7.53
CA PHE A 150 9.48 18.23 -6.81
C PHE A 150 8.82 19.55 -7.24
N ALA A 151 7.88 19.44 -8.16
CA ALA A 151 7.26 20.61 -8.73
C ALA A 151 6.72 21.50 -7.60
N ASN A 152 6.82 22.80 -7.77
CA ASN A 152 6.21 23.86 -6.95
C ASN A 152 4.66 23.76 -6.90
N PHE A 153 4.14 22.54 -6.92
CA PHE A 153 2.72 22.21 -7.10
C PHE A 153 1.93 22.26 -5.79
N ILE A 154 2.63 22.18 -4.69
CA ILE A 154 2.01 22.51 -3.41
C ILE A 154 2.45 23.94 -3.15
N LYS A 155 1.52 24.90 -3.33
CA LYS A 155 1.74 26.27 -2.87
C LYS A 155 2.37 26.17 -1.49
N GLU A 156 3.43 26.92 -1.25
CA GLU A 156 4.22 26.90 -0.01
C GLU A 156 3.33 26.85 1.25
N GLU A 157 2.17 27.52 1.20
CA GLU A 157 1.12 27.50 2.23
C GLU A 157 0.45 26.12 2.45
N GLN A 158 0.31 25.29 1.42
CA GLN A 158 -0.28 23.95 1.58
C GLN A 158 0.73 22.96 2.16
N MET A 159 2.01 23.10 1.80
CA MET A 159 3.10 22.36 2.42
C MET A 159 3.26 22.72 3.89
N GLN A 160 3.20 23.99 4.24
CA GLN A 160 3.22 24.44 5.63
C GLN A 160 2.09 23.82 6.43
N ARG A 161 0.86 23.86 5.95
CA ARG A 161 -0.31 23.26 6.64
C ARG A 161 -0.21 21.73 6.79
N ILE A 162 0.32 21.02 5.79
CA ILE A 162 0.54 19.57 5.87
C ILE A 162 1.65 19.27 6.88
N TYR A 163 2.73 20.06 6.85
CA TYR A 163 3.87 19.93 7.75
C TYR A 163 3.48 20.28 9.21
N GLU A 164 2.73 21.35 9.43
CA GLU A 164 2.19 21.73 10.74
C GLU A 164 1.25 20.66 11.30
N ARG A 165 0.32 20.15 10.50
CA ARG A 165 -0.55 19.04 10.91
C ARG A 165 0.22 17.77 11.22
N PHE A 166 1.24 17.48 10.43
CA PHE A 166 2.12 16.33 10.67
C PHE A 166 2.89 16.50 11.98
N LEU A 167 3.52 17.66 12.20
CA LEU A 167 4.21 17.96 13.44
C LEU A 167 3.28 17.92 14.64
N LEU A 168 2.11 18.54 14.58
CA LEU A 168 1.13 18.54 15.65
C LEU A 168 0.66 17.11 16.01
N ASN A 169 0.41 16.27 15.03
CA ASN A 169 0.04 14.88 15.27
C ASN A 169 1.23 14.04 15.77
N PHE A 170 2.42 14.31 15.26
CA PHE A 170 3.64 13.64 15.71
C PHE A 170 3.92 13.98 17.21
N TYR A 171 3.82 15.25 17.58
CA TYR A 171 4.02 15.68 18.98
C TYR A 171 2.92 15.16 19.90
N LYS A 172 1.67 15.15 19.48
CA LYS A 172 0.56 14.59 20.28
C LYS A 172 0.68 13.09 20.54
N THR A 173 1.30 12.35 19.65
CA THR A 173 1.48 10.88 19.80
C THR A 173 2.77 10.48 20.51
N HIS A 174 3.70 11.40 20.71
CA HIS A 174 5.04 11.06 21.26
C HIS A 174 5.44 11.88 22.48
N LEU A 175 4.59 12.80 22.94
CA LEU A 175 4.83 13.64 24.14
C LEU A 175 3.78 13.44 25.27
N ASP A 176 2.81 12.53 25.07
CA ASP A 176 1.98 11.94 26.11
C ASP A 176 2.50 10.48 26.30
#